data_6df463a054d4edcd9534cae2f5994dc7
#
_entry.id   6df463a054d4edcd9534cae2f5994dc7
#
_cell.length_a   1.000
_cell.length_b   1.000
_cell.length_c   1.000
_cell.angle_alpha   90.00
_cell.angle_beta   90.00
_cell.angle_gamma   90.00
#
_symmetry.space_group_name_H-M   'P 1'
#
loop_
_entity.id
_entity.type
_entity.pdbx_description
1 polymer ?
#
loop_
_entity_poly.entity_id
_entity_poly.type
_entity_poly.pdbx_seq_one_letter_code
_entity_poly.pdbx_strand_id
1 'polypeptide(L)'
;MTAFANGKIEAYLGPTELGAPDDLETVIIEFIKQSKSSLDIAVQELDNPRIAQAIVDASWRGVDVDLFLEQDYLRSPLPGQPPTPPKTRPGETPEQALHRAQWGEDQTELAENRRILAGLLRSDVQVRGDYNPKLFHQKFILRDYRGTSSSTSALLTGTANFTDTDTHRNLNHLVVFHNAHICRQYQVEVEQLRRGSFGRGLHGDVPKVYDLSGIPVKILFAPDHTPELEIMKQMLTGKTEIYFAIFTFAGSSGIDDAMLALARGGMKIKGILDPGQAHQKWAAPRWLTHPNIELYLPKRTGVFADLRKVHHKLMVIDEQIVVAGSFNYTAPANEYNDENIFVLGSVHEEVEGITVAANPCRDLARHMKAEIERVIVGSEPYRPT
;
A
#
# COMPACT_ATOMS: atom_id res chain seq x y z
N MET A 1 4.73 5.27 16.63
CA MET A 1 5.57 6.02 15.65
C MET A 1 7.03 5.67 15.85
N THR A 2 7.69 5.16 14.83
CA THR A 2 9.14 4.92 14.83
C THR A 2 9.77 5.75 13.73
N ALA A 3 10.72 6.63 14.10
CA ALA A 3 11.40 7.54 13.18
C ALA A 3 12.82 7.07 12.86
N PHE A 4 13.24 7.22 11.61
CA PHE A 4 14.52 6.81 11.04
C PHE A 4 15.16 7.96 10.26
N ALA A 5 16.40 7.79 9.82
CA ALA A 5 17.09 8.77 8.98
C ALA A 5 17.06 10.18 9.60
N ASN A 6 17.32 10.29 10.91
CA ASN A 6 17.23 11.57 11.65
C ASN A 6 15.85 12.25 11.51
N GLY A 7 14.76 11.47 11.57
CA GLY A 7 13.39 11.96 11.48
C GLY A 7 12.89 12.25 10.05
N LYS A 8 13.69 11.92 9.01
CA LYS A 8 13.26 12.09 7.61
C LYS A 8 12.36 10.99 7.10
N ILE A 9 12.31 9.84 7.79
CA ILE A 9 11.44 8.70 7.48
C ILE A 9 10.74 8.30 8.76
N GLU A 10 9.41 8.16 8.70
CA GLU A 10 8.61 7.58 9.76
C GLU A 10 7.89 6.35 9.20
N ALA A 11 7.89 5.24 9.93
CA ALA A 11 7.21 4.02 9.53
C ALA A 11 6.16 3.64 10.57
N TYR A 12 4.98 3.29 10.08
CA TYR A 12 3.80 2.93 10.87
C TYR A 12 3.27 1.58 10.42
N LEU A 13 2.99 0.72 11.38
CA LEU A 13 2.51 -0.64 11.18
C LEU A 13 1.20 -0.83 11.93
N GLY A 14 0.15 -1.15 11.23
CA GLY A 14 -1.19 -1.21 11.81
C GLY A 14 -2.06 -2.33 11.25
N PRO A 15 -3.25 -2.45 11.80
CA PRO A 15 -3.86 -1.64 12.84
C PRO A 15 -3.63 -2.18 14.27
N THR A 16 -3.89 -1.33 15.27
CA THR A 16 -3.77 -1.70 16.70
C THR A 16 -4.75 -2.81 17.10
N GLU A 17 -5.91 -2.88 16.49
CA GLU A 17 -6.94 -3.91 16.70
C GLU A 17 -6.44 -5.31 16.35
N LEU A 18 -5.48 -5.40 15.44
CA LEU A 18 -4.82 -6.64 15.06
C LEU A 18 -3.44 -6.82 15.72
N GLY A 19 -3.17 -6.06 16.81
CA GLY A 19 -1.97 -6.19 17.63
C GLY A 19 -0.72 -5.54 17.03
N ALA A 20 -0.85 -4.73 15.99
CA ALA A 20 0.23 -3.89 15.49
C ALA A 20 0.40 -2.62 16.35
N PRO A 21 1.54 -1.92 16.26
CA PRO A 21 1.83 -0.82 17.20
C PRO A 21 1.09 0.48 16.91
N ASP A 22 0.61 0.71 15.68
CA ASP A 22 0.14 2.03 15.27
C ASP A 22 -1.33 2.04 14.83
N ASP A 23 -2.05 3.08 15.26
CA ASP A 23 -3.41 3.42 14.79
C ASP A 23 -3.29 4.22 13.49
N LEU A 24 -3.55 3.55 12.36
CA LEU A 24 -3.37 4.14 11.03
C LEU A 24 -4.39 5.24 10.72
N GLU A 25 -5.61 5.16 11.25
CA GLU A 25 -6.61 6.21 11.10
C GLU A 25 -6.11 7.51 11.72
N THR A 26 -5.64 7.43 12.96
CA THR A 26 -5.06 8.58 13.65
C THR A 26 -3.85 9.15 12.93
N VAL A 27 -2.97 8.28 12.39
CA VAL A 27 -1.79 8.72 11.61
C VAL A 27 -2.21 9.54 10.39
N ILE A 28 -3.18 9.06 9.60
CA ILE A 28 -3.69 9.75 8.42
C ILE A 28 -4.33 11.09 8.81
N ILE A 29 -5.20 11.10 9.82
CA ILE A 29 -5.89 12.30 10.29
C ILE A 29 -4.89 13.36 10.78
N GLU A 30 -3.92 12.98 11.62
CA GLU A 30 -2.92 13.91 12.12
C GLU A 30 -2.00 14.44 11.03
N PHE A 31 -1.67 13.61 10.02
CA PHE A 31 -0.94 14.07 8.85
C PHE A 31 -1.71 15.16 8.08
N ILE A 32 -3.03 14.96 7.86
CA ILE A 32 -3.91 15.94 7.20
C ILE A 32 -4.04 17.23 8.03
N LYS A 33 -4.21 17.13 9.35
CA LYS A 33 -4.35 18.28 10.25
C LYS A 33 -3.14 19.20 10.26
N GLN A 34 -1.94 18.65 10.01
CA GLN A 34 -0.70 19.44 9.98
C GLN A 34 -0.53 20.27 8.70
N SER A 35 -1.39 20.11 7.70
CA SER A 35 -1.34 20.89 6.46
C SER A 35 -1.55 22.37 6.68
N LYS A 36 -0.81 23.19 5.93
CA LYS A 36 -0.83 24.66 6.03
C LYS A 36 -1.26 25.32 4.72
N SER A 37 -0.92 24.75 3.57
CA SER A 37 -1.13 25.40 2.26
C SER A 37 -1.79 24.47 1.25
N SER A 38 -1.42 23.20 1.19
CA SER A 38 -1.96 22.30 0.18
C SER A 38 -1.98 20.83 0.64
N LEU A 39 -2.94 20.10 0.10
CA LEU A 39 -3.04 18.64 0.18
C LEU A 39 -3.38 18.10 -1.21
N ASP A 40 -2.52 17.26 -1.75
CA ASP A 40 -2.80 16.47 -2.93
C ASP A 40 -2.95 15.02 -2.50
N ILE A 41 -4.16 14.51 -2.57
CA ILE A 41 -4.54 13.18 -2.07
C ILE A 41 -4.88 12.30 -3.26
N ALA A 42 -4.18 11.19 -3.42
CA ALA A 42 -4.48 10.16 -4.40
C ALA A 42 -4.70 8.85 -3.66
N VAL A 43 -5.93 8.38 -3.66
CA VAL A 43 -6.31 7.13 -2.99
C VAL A 43 -7.38 6.42 -3.78
N GLN A 44 -7.30 5.09 -3.84
CA GLN A 44 -8.28 4.29 -4.53
C GLN A 44 -9.66 4.46 -3.90
N GLU A 45 -9.76 4.40 -2.57
CA GLU A 45 -11.02 4.32 -1.85
C GLU A 45 -11.01 5.18 -0.58
N LEU A 46 -12.11 5.90 -0.35
CA LEU A 46 -12.34 6.74 0.82
C LEU A 46 -13.76 6.52 1.32
N ASP A 47 -13.93 5.74 2.37
CA ASP A 47 -15.21 5.50 3.05
C ASP A 47 -15.17 5.81 4.56
N ASN A 48 -13.99 6.12 5.11
CA ASN A 48 -13.87 6.47 6.52
C ASN A 48 -14.34 7.91 6.77
N PRO A 49 -15.42 8.12 7.55
CA PRO A 49 -16.01 9.44 7.74
C PRO A 49 -15.10 10.39 8.55
N ARG A 50 -14.23 9.88 9.43
CA ARG A 50 -13.33 10.71 10.22
C ARG A 50 -12.18 11.24 9.36
N ILE A 51 -11.64 10.44 8.46
CA ILE A 51 -10.63 10.88 7.49
C ILE A 51 -11.26 11.88 6.52
N ALA A 52 -12.45 11.60 5.98
CA ALA A 52 -13.19 12.51 5.10
C ALA A 52 -13.46 13.86 5.80
N GLN A 53 -13.85 13.86 7.07
CA GLN A 53 -14.06 15.08 7.84
C GLN A 53 -12.76 15.87 8.00
N ALA A 54 -11.62 15.19 8.27
CA ALA A 54 -10.33 15.86 8.36
C ALA A 54 -9.91 16.54 7.04
N ILE A 55 -10.26 15.94 5.90
CA ILE A 55 -10.05 16.53 4.55
C ILE A 55 -10.91 17.78 4.38
N VAL A 56 -12.19 17.72 4.72
CA VAL A 56 -13.12 18.88 4.66
C VAL A 56 -12.66 19.97 5.61
N ASP A 57 -12.28 19.63 6.84
CA ASP A 57 -11.78 20.60 7.82
C ASP A 57 -10.48 21.29 7.33
N ALA A 58 -9.63 20.57 6.58
CA ALA A 58 -8.45 21.19 5.97
C ALA A 58 -8.85 22.25 4.94
N SER A 59 -9.81 21.97 4.06
CA SER A 59 -10.30 22.95 3.08
C SER A 59 -10.92 24.18 3.78
N TRP A 60 -11.67 23.99 4.83
CA TRP A 60 -12.24 25.11 5.64
C TRP A 60 -11.19 25.94 6.37
N ARG A 61 -10.01 25.38 6.63
CA ARG A 61 -8.85 26.16 7.14
C ARG A 61 -8.15 26.97 6.04
N GLY A 62 -8.60 26.87 4.80
CA GLY A 62 -8.01 27.54 3.62
C GLY A 62 -6.85 26.75 3.00
N VAL A 63 -6.72 25.46 3.30
CA VAL A 63 -5.79 24.56 2.61
C VAL A 63 -6.38 24.21 1.25
N ASP A 64 -5.60 24.36 0.18
CA ASP A 64 -6.00 23.97 -1.16
C ASP A 64 -5.91 22.45 -1.32
N VAL A 65 -7.06 21.77 -1.54
CA VAL A 65 -7.17 20.31 -1.51
C VAL A 65 -7.61 19.75 -2.85
N ASP A 66 -6.74 18.96 -3.49
CA ASP A 66 -7.09 18.08 -4.61
C ASP A 66 -7.21 16.63 -4.11
N LEU A 67 -8.31 15.96 -4.46
CA LEU A 67 -8.60 14.59 -4.12
C LEU A 67 -8.89 13.77 -5.38
N PHE A 68 -8.05 12.77 -5.66
CA PHE A 68 -8.18 11.83 -6.77
C PHE A 68 -8.63 10.47 -6.22
N LEU A 69 -9.71 9.92 -6.78
CA LEU A 69 -10.33 8.66 -6.37
C LEU A 69 -10.55 7.73 -7.56
N GLU A 70 -10.52 6.43 -7.29
CA GLU A 70 -10.94 5.43 -8.27
C GLU A 70 -12.41 5.65 -8.66
N GLN A 71 -12.66 5.77 -9.95
CA GLN A 71 -13.97 6.13 -10.49
C GLN A 71 -15.07 5.12 -10.13
N ASP A 72 -14.74 3.84 -10.02
CA ASP A 72 -15.73 2.80 -9.72
C ASP A 72 -16.38 3.00 -8.34
N TYR A 73 -15.66 3.58 -7.38
CA TYR A 73 -16.20 3.92 -6.04
C TYR A 73 -17.06 5.21 -6.05
N LEU A 74 -16.93 6.03 -7.08
CA LEU A 74 -17.76 7.24 -7.27
C LEU A 74 -19.10 6.95 -7.97
N ARG A 75 -19.23 5.79 -8.62
CA ARG A 75 -20.43 5.42 -9.35
C ARG A 75 -21.59 5.08 -8.39
N SER A 76 -22.72 5.71 -8.59
CA SER A 76 -23.96 5.27 -7.96
C SER A 76 -24.47 4.01 -8.66
N PRO A 77 -25.01 2.99 -7.95
CA PRO A 77 -25.77 1.94 -8.60
C PRO A 77 -26.86 2.56 -9.44
N LEU A 78 -27.13 1.99 -10.61
CA LEU A 78 -28.16 2.49 -11.52
C LEU A 78 -29.48 2.70 -10.78
N PRO A 79 -30.17 3.84 -10.97
CA PRO A 79 -31.48 4.06 -10.38
C PRO A 79 -32.44 2.95 -10.86
N GLY A 80 -33.05 2.21 -9.96
CA GLY A 80 -34.10 1.24 -10.27
C GLY A 80 -33.81 -0.23 -9.96
N GLN A 81 -32.63 -0.59 -9.57
CA GLN A 81 -32.37 -1.90 -8.96
C GLN A 81 -31.84 -1.69 -7.55
N PRO A 82 -32.72 -1.67 -6.52
CA PRO A 82 -32.20 -1.94 -5.20
C PRO A 82 -31.57 -3.32 -5.26
N PRO A 83 -30.31 -3.47 -4.82
CA PRO A 83 -29.70 -4.78 -4.76
C PRO A 83 -30.60 -5.65 -3.88
N THR A 84 -31.15 -6.71 -4.46
CA THR A 84 -32.01 -7.64 -3.71
C THR A 84 -31.08 -8.42 -2.80
N PRO A 85 -31.19 -8.29 -1.47
CA PRO A 85 -30.36 -9.09 -0.57
C PRO A 85 -30.56 -10.55 -0.93
N PRO A 86 -29.50 -11.36 -0.99
CA PRO A 86 -29.62 -12.77 -1.24
C PRO A 86 -30.59 -13.38 -0.20
N LYS A 87 -31.69 -13.92 -0.67
CA LYS A 87 -32.71 -14.51 0.21
C LYS A 87 -32.07 -15.64 1.02
N THR A 88 -32.15 -15.55 2.34
CA THR A 88 -31.83 -16.67 3.24
C THR A 88 -32.56 -17.91 2.79
N ARG A 89 -31.86 -18.95 2.39
CA ARG A 89 -32.44 -20.24 2.06
C ARG A 89 -32.28 -21.19 3.25
N PRO A 90 -33.29 -21.97 3.62
CA PRO A 90 -33.10 -23.11 4.53
C PRO A 90 -32.01 -24.02 3.93
N GLY A 91 -30.94 -24.29 4.68
CA GLY A 91 -29.82 -25.10 4.21
C GLY A 91 -28.61 -24.33 3.65
N GLU A 92 -28.54 -23.03 3.89
CA GLU A 92 -27.38 -22.18 3.53
C GLU A 92 -26.08 -22.70 4.17
N THR A 93 -25.02 -22.85 3.38
CA THR A 93 -23.71 -23.23 3.90
C THR A 93 -23.06 -22.07 4.65
N PRO A 94 -22.06 -22.32 5.54
CA PRO A 94 -21.30 -21.25 6.21
C PRO A 94 -20.64 -20.28 5.21
N GLU A 95 -20.23 -20.77 4.04
CA GLU A 95 -19.63 -19.96 2.97
C GLU A 95 -20.66 -19.01 2.33
N GLN A 96 -21.89 -19.50 2.11
CA GLN A 96 -22.98 -18.68 1.60
C GLN A 96 -23.44 -17.62 2.61
N ALA A 97 -23.44 -17.96 3.90
CA ALA A 97 -23.72 -17.00 4.97
C ALA A 97 -22.65 -15.90 5.06
N LEU A 98 -21.36 -16.27 4.88
CA LEU A 98 -20.26 -15.32 4.82
C LEU A 98 -20.40 -14.39 3.62
N HIS A 99 -20.71 -14.92 2.44
CA HIS A 99 -20.93 -14.13 1.22
C HIS A 99 -22.09 -13.14 1.38
N ARG A 100 -23.16 -13.53 2.09
CA ARG A 100 -24.28 -12.63 2.39
C ARG A 100 -23.92 -11.54 3.38
N ALA A 101 -23.10 -11.86 4.39
CA ALA A 101 -22.59 -10.86 5.33
C ALA A 101 -21.72 -9.81 4.62
N GLN A 102 -20.82 -10.26 3.74
CA GLN A 102 -20.02 -9.38 2.89
C GLN A 102 -20.90 -8.49 2.01
N TRP A 103 -21.95 -9.06 1.38
CA TRP A 103 -22.87 -8.26 0.58
C TRP A 103 -23.57 -7.16 1.40
N GLY A 104 -23.94 -7.42 2.65
CA GLY A 104 -24.53 -6.42 3.55
C GLY A 104 -23.54 -5.32 3.92
N GLU A 105 -22.27 -5.67 4.13
CA GLU A 105 -21.17 -4.72 4.37
C GLU A 105 -20.95 -3.85 3.15
N ASP A 106 -20.87 -4.42 1.94
CA ASP A 106 -20.70 -3.70 0.67
C ASP A 106 -21.80 -2.66 0.43
N GLN A 107 -23.05 -2.95 0.83
CA GLN A 107 -24.16 -1.98 0.72
C GLN A 107 -24.05 -0.82 1.72
N THR A 108 -23.56 -1.09 2.92
CA THR A 108 -23.30 -0.06 3.94
C THR A 108 -22.16 0.85 3.48
N GLU A 109 -21.10 0.27 2.96
CA GLU A 109 -19.95 0.96 2.41
C GLU A 109 -20.35 1.88 1.25
N LEU A 110 -21.13 1.39 0.28
CA LEU A 110 -21.66 2.22 -0.82
C LEU A 110 -22.54 3.39 -0.34
N ALA A 111 -23.32 3.21 0.73
CA ALA A 111 -24.12 4.28 1.31
C ALA A 111 -23.23 5.34 1.97
N GLU A 112 -22.19 4.92 2.69
CA GLU A 112 -21.24 5.82 3.34
C GLU A 112 -20.41 6.59 2.30
N ASN A 113 -19.92 5.93 1.25
CA ASN A 113 -19.23 6.58 0.13
C ASN A 113 -20.03 7.73 -0.49
N ARG A 114 -21.36 7.55 -0.66
CA ARG A 114 -22.24 8.62 -1.16
C ARG A 114 -22.39 9.80 -0.21
N ARG A 115 -22.48 9.52 1.09
CA ARG A 115 -22.55 10.58 2.13
C ARG A 115 -21.27 11.38 2.16
N ILE A 116 -20.13 10.71 2.13
CA ILE A 116 -18.79 11.30 2.09
C ILE A 116 -18.64 12.15 0.83
N LEU A 117 -18.92 11.59 -0.35
CA LEU A 117 -18.85 12.32 -1.61
C LEU A 117 -19.75 13.56 -1.61
N ALA A 118 -20.96 13.45 -1.09
CA ALA A 118 -21.86 14.61 -0.98
C ALA A 118 -21.33 15.70 -0.03
N GLY A 119 -20.61 15.31 1.03
CA GLY A 119 -19.93 16.25 1.93
C GLY A 119 -18.75 16.96 1.25
N LEU A 120 -17.90 16.18 0.58
CA LEU A 120 -16.73 16.69 -0.16
C LEU A 120 -17.16 17.68 -1.27
N LEU A 121 -18.18 17.33 -2.07
CA LEU A 121 -18.70 18.18 -3.14
C LEU A 121 -19.40 19.48 -2.66
N ARG A 122 -19.72 19.58 -1.37
CA ARG A 122 -20.24 20.82 -0.74
C ARG A 122 -19.15 21.64 -0.05
N SER A 123 -17.93 21.14 -0.02
CA SER A 123 -16.74 21.85 0.50
C SER A 123 -15.93 22.44 -0.65
N ASP A 124 -14.81 23.08 -0.32
CA ASP A 124 -13.88 23.60 -1.33
C ASP A 124 -12.87 22.56 -1.83
N VAL A 125 -13.08 21.25 -1.53
CA VAL A 125 -12.25 20.16 -2.01
C VAL A 125 -12.48 19.92 -3.49
N GLN A 126 -11.40 19.87 -4.28
CA GLN A 126 -11.46 19.54 -5.70
C GLN A 126 -11.45 18.02 -5.88
N VAL A 127 -12.63 17.41 -6.00
CA VAL A 127 -12.77 15.96 -6.18
C VAL A 127 -12.68 15.60 -7.66
N ARG A 128 -11.84 14.62 -7.98
CA ARG A 128 -11.64 14.10 -9.34
C ARG A 128 -11.69 12.57 -9.34
N GLY A 129 -12.48 12.00 -10.25
CA GLY A 129 -12.39 10.56 -10.58
C GLY A 129 -11.24 10.34 -11.55
N ASP A 130 -10.67 9.15 -11.52
CA ASP A 130 -9.67 8.73 -12.50
C ASP A 130 -10.30 8.40 -13.86
N TYR A 131 -9.46 8.28 -14.88
CA TYR A 131 -9.83 7.84 -16.21
C TYR A 131 -9.05 6.60 -16.66
N ASN A 132 -8.35 5.92 -15.72
CA ASN A 132 -7.69 4.67 -16.02
C ASN A 132 -8.76 3.60 -16.29
N PRO A 133 -8.76 2.93 -17.45
CA PRO A 133 -9.73 1.85 -17.72
C PRO A 133 -9.44 0.58 -16.91
N LYS A 134 -8.39 0.59 -16.09
CA LYS A 134 -7.99 -0.46 -15.15
C LYS A 134 -8.15 0.05 -13.73
N LEU A 135 -7.17 -0.06 -12.87
CA LEU A 135 -7.31 0.30 -11.48
C LEU A 135 -6.42 1.51 -11.13
N PHE A 136 -7.03 2.54 -10.57
CA PHE A 136 -6.32 3.62 -9.91
C PHE A 136 -6.00 3.18 -8.47
N HIS A 137 -4.82 2.61 -8.28
CA HIS A 137 -4.48 1.94 -7.01
C HIS A 137 -3.49 2.73 -6.15
N GLN A 138 -3.33 4.03 -6.39
CA GLN A 138 -2.50 4.92 -5.60
C GLN A 138 -3.02 5.07 -4.16
N LYS A 139 -2.10 5.27 -3.21
CA LYS A 139 -2.39 5.57 -1.80
C LYS A 139 -1.32 6.50 -1.26
N PHE A 140 -1.51 7.80 -1.48
CA PHE A 140 -0.60 8.81 -0.94
C PHE A 140 -1.27 10.15 -0.63
N ILE A 141 -0.64 10.91 0.23
CA ILE A 141 -0.94 12.32 0.49
C ILE A 141 0.35 13.11 0.36
N LEU A 142 0.39 14.05 -0.58
CA LEU A 142 1.44 15.05 -0.68
C LEU A 142 0.98 16.32 0.03
N ARG A 143 1.69 16.70 1.09
CA ARG A 143 1.36 17.83 1.96
C ARG A 143 2.31 19.00 1.73
N ASP A 144 1.73 20.20 1.57
CA ASP A 144 2.44 21.49 1.54
C ASP A 144 3.60 21.55 0.52
N TYR A 145 3.42 20.90 -0.64
CA TYR A 145 4.40 20.91 -1.71
C TYR A 145 3.70 21.11 -3.07
N ARG A 146 3.91 22.28 -3.66
CA ARG A 146 3.46 22.59 -5.05
C ARG A 146 4.60 23.30 -5.80
N GLY A 147 5.65 22.53 -6.13
CA GLY A 147 6.84 23.03 -6.81
C GLY A 147 7.86 23.71 -5.89
N THR A 148 7.45 24.11 -4.69
CA THR A 148 8.34 24.72 -3.67
C THR A 148 8.15 24.00 -2.35
N SER A 149 9.24 23.62 -1.69
CA SER A 149 9.19 22.99 -0.38
C SER A 149 8.99 24.02 0.73
N SER A 150 8.26 23.63 1.76
CA SER A 150 8.13 24.33 3.05
C SER A 150 8.67 23.47 4.19
N SER A 151 8.72 24.00 5.38
CA SER A 151 9.10 23.22 6.58
C SER A 151 8.08 22.13 6.93
N THR A 152 6.87 22.22 6.40
CA THR A 152 5.79 21.24 6.60
C THR A 152 5.60 20.30 5.42
N SER A 153 6.40 20.45 4.33
CA SER A 153 6.33 19.57 3.17
C SER A 153 6.68 18.15 3.54
N ALA A 154 5.77 17.23 3.26
CA ALA A 154 5.93 15.81 3.53
C ALA A 154 5.06 14.97 2.59
N LEU A 155 5.45 13.71 2.43
CA LEU A 155 4.69 12.70 1.72
C LEU A 155 4.30 11.59 2.70
N LEU A 156 3.02 11.21 2.73
CA LEU A 156 2.54 9.97 3.33
C LEU A 156 2.16 9.02 2.21
N THR A 157 2.64 7.77 2.26
CA THR A 157 2.29 6.72 1.31
C THR A 157 2.32 5.34 1.98
N GLY A 158 1.78 4.32 1.32
CA GLY A 158 1.77 2.95 1.86
C GLY A 158 0.72 2.07 1.20
N THR A 159 0.13 1.18 2.01
CA THR A 159 -0.82 0.17 1.50
C THR A 159 -2.28 0.48 1.82
N ALA A 160 -2.56 1.27 2.85
CA ALA A 160 -3.91 1.52 3.34
C ALA A 160 -4.71 2.43 2.42
N ASN A 161 -5.92 1.99 2.03
CA ASN A 161 -6.97 2.89 1.59
C ASN A 161 -7.48 3.71 2.79
N PHE A 162 -8.22 4.76 2.52
CA PHE A 162 -8.79 5.61 3.56
C PHE A 162 -10.18 5.11 3.96
N THR A 163 -10.23 3.83 4.29
CA THR A 163 -11.46 3.12 4.66
C THR A 163 -11.41 2.65 6.10
N ASP A 164 -12.58 2.46 6.70
CA ASP A 164 -12.69 1.88 8.04
C ASP A 164 -12.06 0.49 8.08
N THR A 165 -12.31 -0.32 7.05
CA THR A 165 -11.75 -1.67 6.95
C THR A 165 -10.23 -1.66 6.86
N ASP A 166 -9.63 -0.77 6.05
CA ASP A 166 -8.16 -0.72 5.88
C ASP A 166 -7.45 -0.17 7.12
N THR A 167 -8.09 0.72 7.87
CA THR A 167 -7.49 1.31 9.07
C THR A 167 -7.66 0.49 10.34
N HIS A 168 -8.64 -0.46 10.40
CA HIS A 168 -8.94 -1.22 11.61
C HIS A 168 -8.93 -2.75 11.45
N ARG A 169 -9.09 -3.28 10.23
CA ARG A 169 -9.30 -4.71 10.00
C ARG A 169 -8.38 -5.35 8.95
N ASN A 170 -7.58 -4.57 8.26
CA ASN A 170 -6.58 -5.05 7.32
C ASN A 170 -5.17 -4.75 7.84
N LEU A 171 -4.26 -5.72 7.75
CA LEU A 171 -2.85 -5.48 8.08
C LEU A 171 -2.23 -4.59 6.99
N ASN A 172 -1.85 -3.39 7.38
CA ASN A 172 -1.34 -2.34 6.50
C ASN A 172 -0.09 -1.67 7.07
N HIS A 173 0.62 -0.92 6.23
CA HIS A 173 1.67 -0.01 6.66
C HIS A 173 1.52 1.35 5.97
N LEU A 174 2.04 2.38 6.64
CA LEU A 174 2.22 3.72 6.10
C LEU A 174 3.66 4.16 6.34
N VAL A 175 4.19 4.97 5.43
CA VAL A 175 5.50 5.60 5.56
C VAL A 175 5.36 7.08 5.27
N VAL A 176 5.98 7.92 6.10
CA VAL A 176 6.06 9.36 5.88
C VAL A 176 7.50 9.74 5.53
N PHE A 177 7.64 10.52 4.47
CA PHE A 177 8.91 11.08 4.04
C PHE A 177 8.92 12.60 4.22
N HIS A 178 9.83 13.11 5.04
CA HIS A 178 10.11 14.54 5.21
C HIS A 178 11.31 14.93 4.32
N ASN A 179 11.08 14.96 3.00
CA ASN A 179 12.13 15.25 2.03
C ASN A 179 11.57 15.90 0.76
N ALA A 180 12.14 17.05 0.38
CA ALA A 180 11.69 17.82 -0.79
C ALA A 180 11.88 17.08 -2.13
N HIS A 181 12.91 16.25 -2.28
CA HIS A 181 13.14 15.51 -3.52
C HIS A 181 12.11 14.39 -3.69
N ILE A 182 11.77 13.71 -2.60
CA ILE A 182 10.68 12.71 -2.61
C ILE A 182 9.34 13.38 -2.91
N CYS A 183 9.03 14.48 -2.24
CA CYS A 183 7.82 15.27 -2.51
C CYS A 183 7.73 15.68 -3.99
N ARG A 184 8.86 16.10 -4.58
CA ARG A 184 8.91 16.47 -6.00
C ARG A 184 8.57 15.30 -6.93
N GLN A 185 8.98 14.06 -6.63
CA GLN A 185 8.64 12.91 -7.45
C GLN A 185 7.12 12.70 -7.47
N TYR A 186 6.47 12.76 -6.31
CA TYR A 186 5.01 12.64 -6.23
C TYR A 186 4.27 13.88 -6.78
N GLN A 187 4.90 15.06 -6.76
CA GLN A 187 4.33 16.23 -7.43
C GLN A 187 4.22 16.04 -8.95
N VAL A 188 5.20 15.36 -9.57
CA VAL A 188 5.13 15.03 -11.01
C VAL A 188 3.92 14.15 -11.29
N GLU A 189 3.68 13.13 -10.47
CA GLU A 189 2.48 12.28 -10.55
C GLU A 189 1.19 13.11 -10.41
N VAL A 190 1.08 13.91 -9.35
CA VAL A 190 -0.08 14.80 -9.10
C VAL A 190 -0.37 15.72 -10.30
N GLU A 191 0.67 16.28 -10.92
CA GLU A 191 0.49 17.15 -12.07
C GLU A 191 -0.07 16.41 -13.30
N GLN A 192 0.28 15.14 -13.47
CA GLN A 192 -0.31 14.29 -14.50
C GLN A 192 -1.78 14.00 -14.20
N LEU A 193 -2.07 13.59 -12.96
CA LEU A 193 -3.45 13.33 -12.52
C LEU A 193 -4.35 14.58 -12.69
N ARG A 194 -3.83 15.78 -12.37
CA ARG A 194 -4.55 17.04 -12.60
C ARG A 194 -4.89 17.31 -14.07
N ARG A 195 -4.04 16.85 -14.98
CA ARG A 195 -4.26 16.96 -16.44
C ARG A 195 -5.20 15.90 -16.99
N GLY A 196 -5.66 14.98 -16.14
CA GLY A 196 -6.49 13.83 -16.54
C GLY A 196 -5.70 12.74 -17.22
N SER A 197 -4.39 12.67 -16.97
CA SER A 197 -3.52 11.62 -17.48
C SER A 197 -3.37 10.52 -16.43
N PHE A 198 -3.68 9.28 -16.82
CA PHE A 198 -3.63 8.09 -15.97
C PHE A 198 -3.00 6.94 -16.75
N GLY A 199 -2.41 5.97 -16.05
CA GLY A 199 -1.81 4.81 -16.67
C GLY A 199 -0.45 5.09 -17.32
N ARG A 200 -0.16 4.38 -18.42
CA ARG A 200 1.15 4.40 -19.08
C ARG A 200 1.44 5.71 -19.81
N GLY A 201 2.71 6.12 -19.78
CA GLY A 201 3.24 7.23 -20.57
C GLY A 201 3.34 8.54 -19.79
N LEU A 202 3.24 8.51 -18.46
CA LEU A 202 3.31 9.67 -17.59
C LEU A 202 4.74 10.00 -17.16
N HIS A 203 5.54 8.98 -16.89
CA HIS A 203 6.92 9.10 -16.42
C HIS A 203 7.91 8.62 -17.48
N GLY A 204 8.54 9.54 -18.18
CA GLY A 204 9.60 9.25 -19.16
C GLY A 204 11.01 9.22 -18.57
N ASP A 205 11.17 9.66 -17.33
CA ASP A 205 12.47 9.78 -16.67
C ASP A 205 12.87 8.49 -15.95
N VAL A 206 14.15 8.18 -15.96
CA VAL A 206 14.70 7.08 -15.15
C VAL A 206 14.57 7.43 -13.66
N PRO A 207 14.01 6.51 -12.82
CA PRO A 207 13.91 6.74 -11.39
C PRO A 207 15.26 7.03 -10.74
N LYS A 208 15.35 8.12 -9.97
CA LYS A 208 16.57 8.55 -9.29
C LYS A 208 16.60 8.05 -7.86
N VAL A 209 17.82 7.85 -7.36
CA VAL A 209 18.07 7.54 -5.95
C VAL A 209 18.38 8.83 -5.19
N TYR A 210 17.76 8.97 -4.03
CA TYR A 210 17.98 10.09 -3.13
C TYR A 210 18.53 9.59 -1.80
N ASP A 211 19.50 10.30 -1.23
CA ASP A 211 19.99 10.00 0.10
C ASP A 211 19.16 10.70 1.18
N LEU A 212 18.63 9.93 2.11
CA LEU A 212 17.95 10.42 3.30
C LEU A 212 18.78 10.05 4.54
N SER A 213 19.78 10.90 4.87
CA SER A 213 20.67 10.68 6.01
C SER A 213 21.36 9.31 5.99
N GLY A 214 21.85 8.90 4.83
CA GLY A 214 22.55 7.65 4.60
C GLY A 214 21.66 6.50 4.14
N ILE A 215 20.34 6.65 4.14
CA ILE A 215 19.43 5.67 3.54
C ILE A 215 19.14 6.07 2.09
N PRO A 216 19.63 5.28 1.10
CA PRO A 216 19.22 5.46 -0.28
C PRO A 216 17.72 5.19 -0.45
N VAL A 217 17.02 6.09 -1.14
CA VAL A 217 15.57 5.98 -1.40
C VAL A 217 15.32 6.13 -2.89
N LYS A 218 14.60 5.18 -3.48
CA LYS A 218 14.16 5.20 -4.87
C LYS A 218 12.65 5.05 -4.93
N ILE A 219 11.99 5.91 -5.72
CA ILE A 219 10.54 5.86 -5.96
C ILE A 219 10.29 5.40 -7.39
N LEU A 220 9.33 4.50 -7.57
CA LEU A 220 8.89 4.05 -8.88
C LEU A 220 7.37 4.11 -8.96
N PHE A 221 6.88 4.48 -10.15
CA PHE A 221 5.45 4.46 -10.47
C PHE A 221 5.18 3.40 -11.54
N ALA A 222 4.17 2.57 -11.35
CA ALA A 222 3.65 1.72 -12.40
C ALA A 222 2.54 2.48 -13.16
N PRO A 223 2.38 2.14 -14.44
CA PRO A 223 3.08 1.09 -15.20
C PRO A 223 4.40 1.54 -15.85
N ASP A 224 4.81 2.80 -15.70
CA ASP A 224 5.90 3.38 -16.49
C ASP A 224 7.29 2.87 -16.12
N HIS A 225 7.56 2.68 -14.82
CA HIS A 225 8.87 2.29 -14.31
C HIS A 225 9.05 0.78 -14.11
N THR A 226 8.06 -0.04 -14.54
CA THR A 226 8.10 -1.51 -14.40
C THR A 226 8.61 -1.97 -13.04
N PRO A 227 7.88 -1.70 -11.93
CA PRO A 227 8.31 -2.00 -10.56
C PRO A 227 8.69 -3.46 -10.32
N GLU A 228 8.09 -4.40 -11.04
CA GLU A 228 8.40 -5.82 -10.96
C GLU A 228 9.88 -6.10 -11.23
N LEU A 229 10.48 -5.48 -12.26
CA LEU A 229 11.90 -5.62 -12.56
C LEU A 229 12.78 -5.08 -11.44
N GLU A 230 12.39 -3.97 -10.83
CA GLU A 230 13.11 -3.41 -9.68
C GLU A 230 13.05 -4.34 -8.46
N ILE A 231 11.87 -4.90 -8.17
CA ILE A 231 11.71 -5.88 -7.09
C ILE A 231 12.63 -7.08 -7.31
N MET A 232 12.63 -7.67 -8.50
CA MET A 232 13.50 -8.79 -8.84
C MET A 232 14.98 -8.41 -8.74
N LYS A 233 15.36 -7.22 -9.22
CA LYS A 233 16.73 -6.69 -9.09
C LYS A 233 17.15 -6.64 -7.62
N GLN A 234 16.33 -6.08 -6.74
CA GLN A 234 16.63 -6.02 -5.32
C GLN A 234 16.73 -7.42 -4.68
N MET A 235 15.84 -8.33 -5.02
CA MET A 235 15.91 -9.73 -4.56
C MET A 235 17.22 -10.40 -4.95
N LEU A 236 17.69 -10.21 -6.19
CA LEU A 236 18.93 -10.79 -6.71
C LEU A 236 20.19 -10.22 -6.05
N THR A 237 20.10 -9.09 -5.35
CA THR A 237 21.19 -8.53 -4.58
C THR A 237 21.32 -9.17 -3.19
N GLY A 238 20.23 -9.78 -2.72
CA GLY A 238 20.17 -10.47 -1.43
C GLY A 238 21.12 -11.68 -1.36
N LYS A 239 21.59 -12.00 -0.15
CA LYS A 239 22.56 -13.06 0.09
C LYS A 239 22.06 -14.18 1.00
N THR A 240 21.17 -13.85 1.95
CA THR A 240 20.81 -14.75 3.05
C THR A 240 19.32 -15.00 3.18
N GLU A 241 18.51 -13.96 3.21
CA GLU A 241 17.10 -14.09 3.53
C GLU A 241 16.20 -13.04 2.87
N ILE A 242 14.97 -13.44 2.60
CA ILE A 242 13.88 -12.56 2.20
C ILE A 242 12.68 -12.83 3.10
N TYR A 243 12.12 -11.77 3.68
CA TYR A 243 10.82 -11.78 4.36
C TYR A 243 9.83 -10.95 3.56
N PHE A 244 8.60 -11.43 3.40
CA PHE A 244 7.57 -10.64 2.73
C PHE A 244 6.18 -10.85 3.33
N ALA A 245 5.31 -9.86 3.16
CA ALA A 245 3.88 -9.94 3.41
C ALA A 245 3.15 -9.33 2.22
N ILE A 246 2.21 -10.08 1.63
CA ILE A 246 1.59 -9.68 0.36
C ILE A 246 0.10 -10.03 0.31
N PHE A 247 -0.71 -9.08 -0.17
CA PHE A 247 -2.13 -9.32 -0.40
C PHE A 247 -2.35 -10.22 -1.62
N THR A 248 -2.00 -9.77 -2.82
CA THR A 248 -2.18 -10.56 -4.04
C THR A 248 -0.84 -10.92 -4.65
N PHE A 249 -0.61 -12.23 -4.81
CA PHE A 249 0.58 -12.78 -5.44
C PHE A 249 0.16 -13.77 -6.53
N ALA A 250 0.27 -13.36 -7.77
CA ALA A 250 -0.11 -14.15 -8.94
C ALA A 250 1.13 -14.67 -9.68
N GLY A 251 1.01 -15.86 -10.27
CA GLY A 251 2.05 -16.42 -11.14
C GLY A 251 2.17 -15.73 -12.51
N SER A 252 1.51 -14.60 -12.67
CA SER A 252 1.70 -13.73 -13.82
C SER A 252 2.80 -12.68 -13.61
N SER A 253 3.39 -12.63 -12.40
CA SER A 253 4.58 -11.82 -12.13
C SER A 253 5.82 -12.70 -12.16
N GLY A 254 6.96 -12.19 -12.61
CA GLY A 254 8.23 -12.93 -12.59
C GLY A 254 8.86 -13.05 -11.19
N ILE A 255 8.22 -12.49 -10.16
CA ILE A 255 8.72 -12.48 -8.79
C ILE A 255 8.78 -13.89 -8.19
N ASP A 256 7.79 -14.75 -8.49
CA ASP A 256 7.75 -16.14 -8.04
C ASP A 256 8.87 -16.98 -8.63
N ASP A 257 9.15 -16.84 -9.93
CA ASP A 257 10.28 -17.50 -10.59
C ASP A 257 11.62 -17.06 -9.99
N ALA A 258 11.79 -15.76 -9.73
CA ALA A 258 12.97 -15.24 -9.07
C ALA A 258 13.11 -15.80 -7.64
N MET A 259 12.02 -15.89 -6.85
CA MET A 259 12.02 -16.51 -5.53
C MET A 259 12.46 -17.99 -5.58
N LEU A 260 11.94 -18.77 -6.52
CA LEU A 260 12.33 -20.18 -6.70
C LEU A 260 13.82 -20.32 -7.07
N ALA A 261 14.31 -19.48 -7.97
CA ALA A 261 15.71 -19.49 -8.38
C ALA A 261 16.63 -19.17 -7.19
N LEU A 262 16.30 -18.15 -6.41
CA LEU A 262 17.06 -17.75 -5.20
C LEU A 262 17.01 -18.82 -4.11
N ALA A 263 15.86 -19.44 -3.89
CA ALA A 263 15.70 -20.52 -2.92
C ALA A 263 16.56 -21.75 -3.28
N ARG A 264 16.64 -22.09 -4.57
CA ARG A 264 17.56 -23.13 -5.08
C ARG A 264 19.03 -22.75 -4.88
N GLY A 265 19.35 -21.46 -4.91
CA GLY A 265 20.67 -20.92 -4.58
C GLY A 265 20.99 -20.86 -3.08
N GLY A 266 20.06 -21.27 -2.19
CA GLY A 266 20.26 -21.30 -0.74
C GLY A 266 19.59 -20.16 0.04
N MET A 267 19.00 -19.17 -0.64
CA MET A 267 18.26 -18.07 0.00
C MET A 267 17.11 -18.61 0.85
N LYS A 268 16.99 -18.12 2.08
CA LYS A 268 15.84 -18.41 2.95
C LYS A 268 14.73 -17.42 2.71
N ILE A 269 13.53 -17.90 2.41
CA ILE A 269 12.39 -17.05 2.09
C ILE A 269 11.24 -17.37 3.04
N LYS A 270 10.71 -16.34 3.72
CA LYS A 270 9.52 -16.47 4.57
C LYS A 270 8.46 -15.46 4.14
N GLY A 271 7.24 -15.94 3.93
CA GLY A 271 6.16 -15.10 3.44
C GLY A 271 4.86 -15.26 4.20
N ILE A 272 4.20 -14.12 4.45
CA ILE A 272 2.80 -14.06 4.86
C ILE A 272 1.93 -13.79 3.64
N LEU A 273 0.89 -14.57 3.50
CA LEU A 273 -0.08 -14.50 2.41
C LEU A 273 -1.46 -14.14 2.94
N ASP A 274 -2.24 -13.48 2.12
CA ASP A 274 -3.65 -13.29 2.41
C ASP A 274 -4.43 -14.61 2.22
N PRO A 275 -5.23 -15.06 3.23
CA PRO A 275 -5.95 -16.31 3.14
C PRO A 275 -6.98 -16.38 2.00
N GLY A 276 -7.57 -15.25 1.63
CA GLY A 276 -8.56 -15.19 0.54
C GLY A 276 -7.93 -15.25 -0.85
N GLN A 277 -6.66 -14.86 -0.96
CA GLN A 277 -5.93 -14.80 -2.23
C GLN A 277 -5.07 -16.04 -2.48
N ALA A 278 -4.47 -16.61 -1.43
CA ALA A 278 -3.46 -17.66 -1.54
C ALA A 278 -3.93 -18.97 -2.18
N HIS A 279 -5.22 -19.28 -2.09
CA HIS A 279 -5.82 -20.51 -2.63
C HIS A 279 -6.45 -20.32 -4.03
N GLN A 280 -6.38 -19.12 -4.60
CA GLN A 280 -6.91 -18.87 -5.94
C GLN A 280 -6.13 -19.66 -7.00
N LYS A 281 -6.78 -20.06 -8.08
CA LYS A 281 -6.16 -20.90 -9.15
C LYS A 281 -4.93 -20.25 -9.79
N TRP A 282 -4.87 -18.93 -9.82
CA TRP A 282 -3.79 -18.13 -10.38
C TRP A 282 -2.71 -17.74 -9.37
N ALA A 283 -2.88 -18.09 -8.08
CA ALA A 283 -1.99 -17.67 -7.01
C ALA A 283 -0.63 -18.39 -7.08
N ALA A 284 0.46 -17.63 -7.13
CA ALA A 284 1.83 -18.12 -7.18
C ALA A 284 2.21 -19.07 -6.02
N PRO A 285 1.73 -18.89 -4.78
CA PRO A 285 2.04 -19.79 -3.67
C PRO A 285 1.74 -21.26 -3.93
N ARG A 286 0.84 -21.58 -4.86
CA ARG A 286 0.49 -22.97 -5.20
C ARG A 286 1.65 -23.80 -5.74
N TRP A 287 2.66 -23.15 -6.31
CA TRP A 287 3.88 -23.83 -6.86
C TRP A 287 5.19 -23.33 -6.26
N LEU A 288 5.14 -22.35 -5.35
CA LEU A 288 6.31 -21.92 -4.59
C LEU A 288 6.68 -22.96 -3.51
N THR A 289 7.08 -24.15 -3.96
CA THR A 289 7.42 -25.27 -3.06
C THR A 289 8.92 -25.54 -3.12
N HIS A 290 9.62 -25.23 -2.02
CA HIS A 290 11.05 -25.51 -1.86
C HIS A 290 11.39 -25.56 -0.36
N PRO A 291 12.38 -26.39 0.11
CA PRO A 291 12.75 -26.45 1.53
C PRO A 291 13.23 -25.13 2.15
N ASN A 292 13.65 -24.19 1.31
CA ASN A 292 14.07 -22.85 1.74
C ASN A 292 12.95 -21.81 1.64
N ILE A 293 11.71 -22.20 1.30
CA ILE A 293 10.54 -21.30 1.23
C ILE A 293 9.53 -21.76 2.27
N GLU A 294 9.23 -20.88 3.19
CA GLU A 294 8.21 -21.07 4.23
C GLU A 294 7.11 -20.02 4.05
N LEU A 295 5.90 -20.47 3.76
CA LEU A 295 4.74 -19.60 3.57
C LEU A 295 3.72 -19.82 4.68
N TYR A 296 3.05 -18.76 5.10
CA TYR A 296 2.16 -18.75 6.25
C TYR A 296 0.85 -18.03 5.97
N LEU A 297 -0.23 -18.50 6.62
CA LEU A 297 -1.55 -17.86 6.63
C LEU A 297 -1.93 -17.47 8.06
N PRO A 298 -2.32 -16.23 8.33
CA PRO A 298 -2.82 -15.84 9.65
C PRO A 298 -4.07 -16.64 10.01
N LYS A 299 -4.11 -17.15 11.25
CA LYS A 299 -5.31 -17.77 11.80
C LYS A 299 -6.28 -16.69 12.21
N ARG A 300 -7.51 -16.75 11.72
CA ARG A 300 -8.58 -15.84 12.14
C ARG A 300 -9.09 -16.16 13.55
N THR A 301 -8.19 -16.14 14.53
CA THR A 301 -8.43 -16.39 15.94
C THR A 301 -7.54 -15.49 16.80
N GLY A 302 -7.89 -15.31 18.08
CA GLY A 302 -7.12 -14.44 18.97
C GLY A 302 -7.06 -13.01 18.47
N VAL A 303 -5.88 -12.45 18.38
CA VAL A 303 -5.64 -11.07 17.90
C VAL A 303 -6.04 -10.87 16.43
N PHE A 304 -6.07 -11.94 15.64
CA PHE A 304 -6.48 -11.89 14.22
C PHE A 304 -7.92 -12.34 13.98
N ALA A 305 -8.78 -12.41 15.01
CA ALA A 305 -10.17 -12.85 14.86
C ALA A 305 -10.95 -12.00 13.84
N ASP A 306 -10.73 -10.69 13.86
CA ASP A 306 -11.38 -9.71 12.98
C ASP A 306 -10.56 -9.37 11.72
N LEU A 307 -9.46 -10.07 11.46
CA LEU A 307 -8.63 -9.86 10.29
C LEU A 307 -9.43 -10.12 8.99
N ARG A 308 -9.49 -9.11 8.14
CA ARG A 308 -10.11 -9.20 6.80
C ARG A 308 -9.08 -9.56 5.74
N LYS A 309 -7.98 -8.79 5.66
CA LYS A 309 -6.93 -8.95 4.64
C LYS A 309 -5.53 -8.79 5.23
N VAL A 310 -4.60 -9.59 4.75
CA VAL A 310 -3.19 -9.22 4.81
C VAL A 310 -2.94 -8.27 3.66
N HIS A 311 -3.07 -6.97 3.91
CA HIS A 311 -3.06 -5.99 2.84
C HIS A 311 -1.68 -5.35 2.60
N HIS A 312 -0.66 -5.77 3.32
CA HIS A 312 0.73 -5.39 3.06
C HIS A 312 1.15 -5.73 1.61
N LYS A 313 2.07 -4.93 1.07
CA LYS A 313 2.92 -5.23 -0.07
C LYS A 313 4.32 -4.81 0.37
N LEU A 314 4.92 -5.67 1.16
CA LEU A 314 6.16 -5.42 1.91
C LEU A 314 7.13 -6.57 1.70
N MET A 315 8.36 -6.23 1.36
CA MET A 315 9.48 -7.17 1.31
C MET A 315 10.68 -6.57 2.05
N VAL A 316 11.35 -7.41 2.84
CA VAL A 316 12.61 -7.07 3.52
C VAL A 316 13.67 -8.08 3.12
N ILE A 317 14.82 -7.60 2.65
CA ILE A 317 15.92 -8.42 2.15
C ILE A 317 17.13 -8.18 3.06
N ASP A 318 17.69 -9.25 3.65
CA ASP A 318 18.90 -9.27 4.48
C ASP A 318 18.92 -8.26 5.65
N GLU A 319 17.76 -7.83 6.15
CA GLU A 319 17.63 -6.71 7.09
C GLU A 319 18.35 -5.43 6.62
N GLN A 320 18.39 -5.19 5.32
CA GLN A 320 19.11 -4.08 4.71
C GLN A 320 18.29 -3.31 3.68
N ILE A 321 17.41 -4.00 2.95
CA ILE A 321 16.60 -3.41 1.90
C ILE A 321 15.14 -3.62 2.25
N VAL A 322 14.35 -2.55 2.10
CA VAL A 322 12.89 -2.60 2.21
C VAL A 322 12.30 -2.19 0.86
N VAL A 323 11.41 -3.03 0.33
CA VAL A 323 10.58 -2.71 -0.83
C VAL A 323 9.13 -2.70 -0.37
N ALA A 324 8.44 -1.58 -0.55
CA ALA A 324 7.06 -1.45 -0.11
C ALA A 324 6.29 -0.41 -0.97
N GLY A 325 4.96 -0.34 -0.78
CA GLY A 325 4.08 0.57 -1.52
C GLY A 325 2.71 -0.04 -1.80
N SER A 326 2.03 0.42 -2.85
CA SER A 326 0.69 -0.06 -3.21
C SER A 326 0.69 -1.35 -4.06
N PHE A 327 1.83 -1.72 -4.63
CA PHE A 327 2.02 -2.68 -5.72
C PHE A 327 1.82 -4.14 -5.30
N ASN A 328 0.76 -4.79 -5.80
CA ASN A 328 0.57 -6.23 -5.72
C ASN A 328 1.51 -6.96 -6.70
N TYR A 329 1.92 -8.19 -6.37
CA TYR A 329 2.79 -8.99 -7.24
C TYR A 329 1.97 -9.66 -8.34
N THR A 330 1.56 -8.86 -9.32
CA THR A 330 0.68 -9.28 -10.42
C THR A 330 1.01 -8.53 -11.71
N ALA A 331 0.82 -9.15 -12.87
CA ALA A 331 1.00 -8.46 -14.16
C ALA A 331 0.10 -7.22 -14.31
N PRO A 332 -1.21 -7.23 -13.92
CA PRO A 332 -2.01 -6.01 -13.97
C PRO A 332 -1.45 -4.83 -13.18
N ALA A 333 -0.87 -5.07 -12.00
CA ALA A 333 -0.21 -4.03 -11.21
C ALA A 333 1.00 -3.43 -11.94
N ASN A 334 1.76 -4.27 -12.67
CA ASN A 334 2.96 -3.85 -13.38
C ASN A 334 2.67 -3.17 -14.73
N GLU A 335 1.58 -3.54 -15.40
CA GLU A 335 1.35 -3.18 -16.80
C GLU A 335 0.26 -2.13 -17.01
N TYR A 336 -0.70 -2.02 -16.07
CA TYR A 336 -1.93 -1.29 -16.32
C TYR A 336 -2.38 -0.36 -15.19
N ASN A 337 -2.18 -0.76 -13.92
CA ASN A 337 -2.67 0.02 -12.79
C ASN A 337 -1.76 1.23 -12.51
N ASP A 338 -2.34 2.29 -11.95
CA ASP A 338 -1.56 3.36 -11.34
C ASP A 338 -1.14 2.94 -9.92
N GLU A 339 0.15 2.65 -9.75
CA GLU A 339 0.73 2.16 -8.49
C GLU A 339 2.00 2.95 -8.14
N ASN A 340 2.40 2.91 -6.88
CA ASN A 340 3.73 3.36 -6.48
C ASN A 340 4.43 2.34 -5.59
N ILE A 341 5.75 2.27 -5.72
CA ILE A 341 6.63 1.60 -4.76
C ILE A 341 7.78 2.50 -4.35
N PHE A 342 8.34 2.21 -3.20
CA PHE A 342 9.60 2.76 -2.74
C PHE A 342 10.56 1.64 -2.35
N VAL A 343 11.83 1.85 -2.68
CA VAL A 343 12.95 0.99 -2.27
C VAL A 343 13.83 1.78 -1.33
N LEU A 344 14.07 1.25 -0.14
CA LEU A 344 14.91 1.86 0.89
C LEU A 344 16.14 0.98 1.13
N GLY A 345 17.32 1.59 1.17
CA GLY A 345 18.56 0.88 1.52
C GLY A 345 19.19 0.06 0.40
N SER A 346 18.88 0.33 -0.88
CA SER A 346 19.53 -0.36 -2.00
C SER A 346 21.04 -0.24 -1.93
N VAL A 347 21.74 -1.38 -1.93
CA VAL A 347 23.20 -1.45 -1.78
C VAL A 347 23.98 -1.33 -3.11
N HIS A 348 23.29 -1.30 -4.24
CA HIS A 348 23.91 -1.34 -5.58
C HIS A 348 23.81 -0.02 -6.35
N GLU A 349 23.18 0.97 -5.78
CA GLU A 349 23.12 2.28 -6.40
C GLU A 349 24.11 3.19 -5.71
N GLU A 350 25.20 3.50 -6.41
CA GLU A 350 26.15 4.53 -5.98
C GLU A 350 25.41 5.88 -5.97
N VAL A 351 25.16 6.39 -4.76
CA VAL A 351 24.89 7.81 -4.59
C VAL A 351 26.25 8.47 -4.61
N GLU A 352 26.49 9.36 -5.58
CA GLU A 352 27.78 10.03 -5.73
C GLU A 352 28.31 10.55 -4.37
N GLY A 353 29.44 10.00 -3.94
CA GLY A 353 30.17 10.47 -2.76
C GLY A 353 29.83 9.79 -1.43
N ILE A 354 28.99 8.75 -1.37
CA ILE A 354 28.69 8.05 -0.12
C ILE A 354 29.31 6.66 -0.09
N THR A 355 30.33 6.50 0.75
CA THR A 355 30.86 5.18 1.14
C THR A 355 29.96 4.63 2.27
N VAL A 356 29.12 3.66 1.99
CA VAL A 356 28.25 3.04 2.99
C VAL A 356 29.08 2.11 3.89
N ALA A 357 29.70 2.66 4.92
CA ALA A 357 30.48 1.88 5.91
C ALA A 357 29.61 1.16 6.95
N ALA A 358 28.39 1.60 7.19
CA ALA A 358 27.37 0.94 8.01
C ALA A 358 26.04 1.09 7.29
N ASN A 359 25.21 0.05 7.23
CA ASN A 359 23.91 0.14 6.58
C ASN A 359 22.89 0.85 7.49
N PRO A 360 22.64 2.16 7.30
CA PRO A 360 21.72 2.93 8.16
C PRO A 360 20.25 2.52 7.96
N CYS A 361 19.94 1.72 6.93
CA CYS A 361 18.61 1.18 6.72
C CYS A 361 18.29 -0.03 7.64
N ARG A 362 19.29 -0.59 8.32
CA ARG A 362 19.10 -1.83 9.12
C ARG A 362 18.01 -1.72 10.17
N ASP A 363 17.97 -0.63 10.91
CA ASP A 363 16.99 -0.47 11.99
C ASP A 363 15.56 -0.33 11.42
N LEU A 364 15.40 0.39 10.31
CA LEU A 364 14.13 0.47 9.59
C LEU A 364 13.74 -0.90 9.01
N ALA A 365 14.67 -1.59 8.37
CA ALA A 365 14.43 -2.92 7.80
C ALA A 365 14.03 -3.93 8.88
N ARG A 366 14.68 -3.90 10.05
CA ARG A 366 14.30 -4.73 11.22
C ARG A 366 12.93 -4.38 11.76
N HIS A 367 12.59 -3.10 11.83
CA HIS A 367 11.27 -2.65 12.26
C HIS A 367 10.17 -3.22 11.33
N MET A 368 10.37 -3.12 10.01
CA MET A 368 9.43 -3.66 9.02
C MET A 368 9.40 -5.20 9.04
N LYS A 369 10.54 -5.87 9.22
CA LYS A 369 10.62 -7.33 9.34
C LYS A 369 9.90 -7.83 10.59
N ALA A 370 10.01 -7.12 11.71
CA ALA A 370 9.37 -7.49 12.98
C ALA A 370 7.84 -7.58 12.85
N GLU A 371 7.21 -6.79 11.98
CA GLU A 371 5.79 -6.93 11.67
C GLU A 371 5.50 -8.25 10.98
N ILE A 372 6.29 -8.64 9.99
CA ILE A 372 6.13 -9.91 9.30
C ILE A 372 6.29 -11.07 10.30
N GLU A 373 7.32 -11.01 11.15
CA GLU A 373 7.58 -12.03 12.18
C GLU A 373 6.45 -12.09 13.21
N ARG A 374 5.90 -10.95 13.64
CA ARG A 374 4.74 -10.87 14.54
C ARG A 374 3.53 -11.61 13.95
N VAL A 375 3.26 -11.41 12.67
CA VAL A 375 2.13 -12.06 12.00
C VAL A 375 2.41 -13.56 11.82
N ILE A 376 3.66 -13.98 11.53
CA ILE A 376 4.05 -15.40 11.45
C ILE A 376 3.73 -16.14 12.75
N VAL A 377 3.99 -15.53 13.92
CA VAL A 377 3.70 -16.14 15.23
C VAL A 377 2.23 -16.53 15.39
N GLY A 378 1.31 -15.71 14.85
CA GLY A 378 -0.13 -16.00 14.88
C GLY A 378 -0.67 -16.78 13.68
N SER A 379 0.21 -17.33 12.85
CA SER A 379 -0.13 -17.97 11.58
C SER A 379 0.04 -19.49 11.64
N GLU A 380 -0.44 -20.16 10.60
CA GLU A 380 -0.17 -21.55 10.32
C GLU A 380 0.57 -21.71 8.98
N PRO A 381 1.36 -22.79 8.81
CA PRO A 381 2.01 -23.03 7.52
C PRO A 381 0.99 -23.17 6.40
N TYR A 382 1.22 -22.44 5.30
CA TYR A 382 0.46 -22.59 4.07
C TYR A 382 0.70 -23.97 3.46
N ARG A 383 -0.37 -24.62 3.02
CA ARG A 383 -0.31 -25.88 2.29
C ARG A 383 -1.00 -25.70 0.94
N PRO A 384 -0.27 -25.90 -0.17
CA PRO A 384 -0.89 -25.90 -1.51
C PRO A 384 -2.04 -26.91 -1.59
N THR A 385 -3.17 -26.50 -2.13
CA THR A 385 -4.35 -27.35 -2.38
C THR A 385 -4.42 -27.77 -3.84
#